data_ca522fa14f7d1e179076c5c4948a624f
#
_entry.id   ca522fa14f7d1e179076c5c4948a624f
#
_cell.length_a   1.000
_cell.length_b   1.000
_cell.length_c   1.000
_cell.angle_alpha   90.00
_cell.angle_beta   90.00
_cell.angle_gamma   90.00
#
_symmetry.space_group_name_H-M   'P 1'
#
loop_
_entity.id
_entity.type
_entity.pdbx_description
1 polymer ?
#
loop_
_entity_poly.entity_id
_entity_poly.type
_entity_poly.pdbx_seq_one_letter_code
_entity_poly.pdbx_strand_id
1 'polypeptide(L)'
;MLQVWIATAVLGAGLAVMPAVASGATQTFTGKVSDAMCGAKHNEGIEPAACVRACVKKGAKYALVVGDKVYTLDTSDQATLDTLNKLAWEQAKVTGTADGTTISVKSVAAAK
;
A
#
# COMPACT_ATOMS: atom_id res chain seq x y z
N MET A 1 43.86 8.83 -46.16
CA MET A 1 43.60 8.43 -45.38
C MET A 1 42.40 8.50 -44.83
N LEU A 2 41.79 7.94 -44.69
CA LEU A 2 40.70 7.96 -44.24
C LEU A 2 40.28 7.73 -43.05
N GLN A 3 39.72 8.15 -42.53
CA GLN A 3 39.32 8.04 -41.38
C GLN A 3 38.03 7.70 -41.18
N VAL A 4 37.75 7.04 -40.72
CA VAL A 4 36.64 6.66 -40.49
C VAL A 4 36.09 6.83 -39.34
N TRP A 5 35.35 7.30 -39.09
CA TRP A 5 34.76 7.55 -38.04
C TRP A 5 33.60 6.95 -37.76
N ILE A 6 33.46 6.34 -37.18
CA ILE A 6 32.42 5.79 -36.73
C ILE A 6 31.85 6.32 -35.67
N ALA A 7 31.11 6.95 -35.82
CA ALA A 7 30.43 7.46 -34.82
C ALA A 7 29.61 6.55 -34.24
N THR A 8 29.86 6.10 -33.44
CA THR A 8 29.01 5.31 -32.88
C THR A 8 28.08 5.87 -32.09
N ALA A 9 27.20 6.07 -32.41
CA ALA A 9 26.23 6.55 -31.67
C ALA A 9 25.73 5.69 -30.77
N VAL A 10 25.83 5.83 -29.90
CA VAL A 10 25.30 5.15 -29.06
C VAL A 10 24.21 5.50 -28.60
N LEU A 11 23.44 5.27 -28.64
CA LEU A 11 22.44 5.48 -28.16
C LEU A 11 22.02 5.15 -27.08
N GLY A 12 22.03 5.49 -26.44
CA GLY A 12 21.64 5.40 -25.30
C GLY A 12 20.41 5.16 -25.05
N ALA A 13 19.97 4.67 -25.23
CA ALA A 13 18.77 4.46 -25.01
C ALA A 13 18.27 4.68 -23.88
N GLY A 14 18.14 5.42 -23.62
CA GLY A 14 17.63 5.75 -22.51
C GLY A 14 16.50 5.14 -22.20
N LEU A 15 16.39 4.38 -21.77
CA LEU A 15 15.39 3.87 -21.48
C LEU A 15 14.77 4.20 -20.47
N ALA A 16 14.14 4.85 -20.46
CA ALA A 16 13.33 5.22 -19.55
C ALA A 16 12.63 4.21 -19.04
N VAL A 17 13.04 3.79 -18.28
CA VAL A 17 12.39 2.89 -17.81
C VAL A 17 11.44 3.18 -16.97
N MET A 18 10.45 3.09 -17.09
CA MET A 18 9.53 3.29 -16.31
C MET A 18 9.22 2.30 -15.49
N PRO A 19 9.15 2.40 -14.58
CA PRO A 19 8.86 1.54 -13.64
C PRO A 19 7.57 1.16 -13.58
N ALA A 20 7.34 0.42 -14.17
CA ALA A 20 6.10 0.08 -14.06
C ALA A 20 5.93 -0.50 -12.85
N VAL A 21 5.10 -0.38 -12.31
CA VAL A 21 4.82 -0.92 -11.20
C VAL A 21 4.54 -2.25 -11.40
N ALA A 22 5.28 -2.98 -11.51
CA ALA A 22 5.01 -4.26 -11.70
C ALA A 22 4.48 -4.87 -10.50
N SER A 23 3.67 -5.75 -10.63
CA SER A 23 3.16 -6.39 -9.49
C SER A 23 4.32 -7.08 -8.93
N GLY A 24 4.53 -7.15 -7.76
CA GLY A 24 5.69 -7.73 -7.15
C GLY A 24 6.67 -6.73 -6.60
N ALA A 25 6.57 -5.52 -7.02
CA ALA A 25 7.49 -4.51 -6.51
C ALA A 25 7.05 -4.04 -5.14
N THR A 26 7.97 -3.92 -4.24
CA THR A 26 7.65 -3.40 -2.91
C THR A 26 7.48 -1.90 -3.00
N GLN A 27 6.41 -1.41 -2.42
CA GLN A 27 6.10 0.00 -2.42
C GLN A 27 5.61 0.45 -1.07
N THR A 28 5.55 1.73 -0.85
CA THR A 28 5.02 2.28 0.39
C THR A 28 3.74 3.03 0.07
N PHE A 29 2.71 2.73 0.80
CA PHE A 29 1.41 3.36 0.63
C PHE A 29 1.07 4.13 1.89
N THR A 30 0.56 5.32 1.75
CA THR A 30 0.16 6.11 2.91
C THR A 30 -1.33 6.32 2.85
N GLY A 31 -2.00 6.00 3.91
CA GLY A 31 -3.44 6.15 3.95
C GLY A 31 -3.99 5.89 5.34
N LYS A 32 -5.29 5.84 5.43
CA LYS A 32 -5.94 5.66 6.71
C LYS A 32 -6.25 4.19 6.93
N VAL A 33 -5.96 3.70 8.12
CA VAL A 33 -6.22 2.30 8.44
C VAL A 33 -7.70 2.10 8.68
N SER A 34 -8.31 1.22 7.94
CA SER A 34 -9.73 0.92 8.02
C SER A 34 -9.90 -0.60 8.03
N ASP A 35 -11.07 -1.07 7.72
CA ASP A 35 -11.31 -2.50 7.57
C ASP A 35 -11.93 -2.76 6.19
N ALA A 36 -11.81 -3.96 5.74
CA ALA A 36 -12.25 -4.29 4.40
C ALA A 36 -13.76 -4.35 4.23
N MET A 37 -14.51 -4.36 5.33
CA MET A 37 -15.94 -4.39 5.21
C MET A 37 -16.52 -3.01 5.00
N CYS A 38 -16.06 -2.02 5.72
CA CYS A 38 -16.59 -0.68 5.58
C CYS A 38 -15.78 0.16 4.61
N GLY A 39 -14.52 -0.15 4.46
CA GLY A 39 -13.68 0.61 3.54
C GLY A 39 -13.59 2.07 3.93
N ALA A 40 -13.92 2.94 3.02
CA ALA A 40 -13.78 4.37 3.25
C ALA A 40 -14.93 4.97 4.05
N LYS A 41 -16.00 4.24 4.24
CA LYS A 41 -17.15 4.79 4.95
C LYS A 41 -17.50 3.95 6.15
N HIS A 42 -17.94 4.58 7.19
CA HIS A 42 -18.34 3.88 8.40
C HIS A 42 -19.73 4.29 8.81
N ASN A 43 -20.36 3.50 9.64
CA ASN A 43 -21.72 3.77 10.08
C ASN A 43 -21.75 5.02 10.90
N GLU A 44 -22.77 5.83 10.69
CA GLU A 44 -22.90 7.04 11.44
C GLU A 44 -23.17 6.72 12.90
N GLY A 45 -22.70 7.54 13.76
CA GLY A 45 -22.93 7.34 15.16
C GLY A 45 -21.94 6.42 15.84
N ILE A 46 -21.05 5.80 15.09
CA ILE A 46 -20.07 4.92 15.68
C ILE A 46 -18.73 5.54 15.46
N GLU A 47 -17.90 5.56 16.46
CA GLU A 47 -16.58 6.12 16.34
C GLU A 47 -15.80 5.28 15.37
N PRO A 48 -15.20 5.85 14.34
CA PRO A 48 -14.57 5.05 13.26
C PRO A 48 -13.53 4.05 13.72
N ALA A 49 -12.65 4.42 14.63
CA ALA A 49 -11.65 3.48 15.09
C ALA A 49 -12.28 2.28 15.77
N ALA A 50 -13.32 2.53 16.57
CA ALA A 50 -14.02 1.44 17.22
C ALA A 50 -14.70 0.53 16.19
N CYS A 51 -15.22 1.14 15.14
CA CYS A 51 -15.87 0.37 14.08
C CYS A 51 -14.86 -0.52 13.38
N VAL A 52 -13.67 0.00 13.07
CA VAL A 52 -12.62 -0.79 12.43
C VAL A 52 -12.27 -1.99 13.32
N ARG A 53 -12.05 -1.73 14.59
CA ARG A 53 -11.64 -2.80 15.50
C ARG A 53 -12.72 -3.86 15.65
N ALA A 54 -13.98 -3.43 15.69
CA ALA A 54 -15.08 -4.37 15.83
C ALA A 54 -15.22 -5.24 14.59
N CYS A 55 -15.07 -4.66 13.41
CA CYS A 55 -15.17 -5.44 12.18
C CYS A 55 -14.05 -6.45 12.06
N VAL A 56 -12.85 -6.02 12.42
CA VAL A 56 -11.71 -6.94 12.35
C VAL A 56 -11.89 -8.09 13.34
N LYS A 57 -12.47 -7.79 14.52
CA LYS A 57 -12.69 -8.84 15.43
C LYS A 57 -13.68 -9.84 14.89
N LYS A 58 -14.55 -9.45 14.01
CA LYS A 58 -15.52 -10.37 13.44
C LYS A 58 -14.97 -11.08 12.23
N GLY A 59 -13.73 -10.89 11.91
CA GLY A 59 -13.11 -11.62 10.81
C GLY A 59 -12.73 -10.79 9.61
N ALA A 60 -13.03 -9.51 9.59
CA ALA A 60 -12.66 -8.69 8.45
C ALA A 60 -11.16 -8.43 8.47
N LYS A 61 -10.58 -8.24 7.30
CA LYS A 61 -9.18 -7.87 7.24
C LYS A 61 -9.07 -6.37 7.38
N TYR A 62 -7.90 -5.89 7.79
CA TYR A 62 -7.65 -4.47 7.79
C TYR A 62 -7.56 -3.99 6.35
N ALA A 63 -7.76 -2.72 6.15
CA ALA A 63 -7.65 -2.11 4.83
C ALA A 63 -6.95 -0.76 4.97
N LEU A 64 -6.45 -0.24 3.88
CA LEU A 64 -5.81 1.06 3.84
C LEU A 64 -6.56 1.90 2.82
N VAL A 65 -7.04 3.06 3.24
CA VAL A 65 -7.75 3.95 2.35
C VAL A 65 -6.77 4.97 1.85
N VAL A 66 -6.44 4.92 0.58
CA VAL A 66 -5.47 5.80 -0.04
C VAL A 66 -6.23 6.62 -1.07
N GLY A 67 -6.58 7.83 -0.72
CA GLY A 67 -7.40 8.65 -1.61
C GLY A 67 -8.76 8.03 -1.77
N ASP A 68 -9.12 7.70 -2.99
CA ASP A 68 -10.39 7.04 -3.20
C ASP A 68 -10.21 5.56 -3.42
N LYS A 69 -9.06 5.00 -3.13
CA LYS A 69 -8.88 3.57 -3.29
C LYS A 69 -8.82 2.90 -1.94
N VAL A 70 -9.34 1.71 -1.85
CA VAL A 70 -9.30 0.94 -0.61
C VAL A 70 -8.52 -0.34 -0.92
N TYR A 71 -7.42 -0.53 -0.22
CA TYR A 71 -6.62 -1.73 -0.40
C TYR A 71 -6.83 -2.65 0.78
N THR A 72 -7.02 -3.92 0.53
CA THR A 72 -7.10 -4.91 1.60
C THR A 72 -5.68 -5.24 2.03
N LEU A 73 -5.43 -5.25 3.32
CA LEU A 73 -4.10 -5.54 3.84
C LEU A 73 -4.02 -7.01 4.21
N ASP A 74 -3.12 -7.72 3.56
CA ASP A 74 -2.98 -9.14 3.78
C ASP A 74 -1.75 -9.39 4.65
N THR A 75 -1.95 -9.84 5.85
CA THR A 75 -0.87 -10.20 6.75
C THR A 75 -1.42 -11.09 7.85
N SER A 76 -0.59 -12.01 8.31
CA SER A 76 -0.95 -12.80 9.45
C SER A 76 0.09 -12.59 10.56
N ASP A 77 0.99 -11.64 10.37
CA ASP A 77 2.01 -11.38 11.38
C ASP A 77 1.39 -10.66 12.57
N GLN A 78 1.46 -11.25 13.73
CA GLN A 78 0.78 -10.70 14.89
C GLN A 78 1.27 -9.29 15.27
N ALA A 79 2.55 -9.04 15.17
CA ALA A 79 3.06 -7.72 15.50
C ALA A 79 2.51 -6.66 14.55
N THR A 80 2.38 -7.01 13.28
CA THR A 80 1.82 -6.10 12.29
C THR A 80 0.33 -5.87 12.58
N LEU A 81 -0.39 -6.93 12.92
CA LEU A 81 -1.80 -6.78 13.23
C LEU A 81 -2.01 -5.92 14.47
N ASP A 82 -1.15 -6.05 15.45
CA ASP A 82 -1.24 -5.22 16.65
C ASP A 82 -0.98 -3.75 16.31
N THR A 83 -0.04 -3.50 15.43
CA THR A 83 0.24 -2.13 15.02
C THR A 83 -0.96 -1.55 14.26
N LEU A 84 -1.56 -2.33 13.39
CA LEU A 84 -2.75 -1.86 12.67
C LEU A 84 -3.89 -1.57 13.64
N ASN A 85 -4.02 -2.39 14.67
CA ASN A 85 -5.07 -2.16 15.65
C ASN A 85 -4.86 -0.84 16.39
N LYS A 86 -3.61 -0.52 16.70
CA LYS A 86 -3.33 0.73 17.37
C LYS A 86 -3.56 1.91 16.45
N LEU A 87 -3.36 1.74 15.17
CA LEU A 87 -3.49 2.83 14.22
C LEU A 87 -4.86 2.88 13.54
N ALA A 88 -5.85 2.17 14.10
CA ALA A 88 -7.17 2.14 13.48
C ALA A 88 -7.69 3.55 13.24
N TRP A 89 -8.08 3.81 12.00
CA TRP A 89 -8.59 5.09 11.53
C TRP A 89 -7.56 6.22 11.63
N GLU A 90 -6.28 5.89 11.67
CA GLU A 90 -5.23 6.89 11.65
C GLU A 90 -4.39 6.72 10.39
N GLN A 91 -3.64 7.73 10.05
CA GLN A 91 -2.78 7.67 8.88
C GLN A 91 -1.61 6.77 9.15
N ALA A 92 -1.32 5.92 8.24
CA ALA A 92 -0.22 4.97 8.39
C ALA A 92 0.51 4.80 7.08
N LYS A 93 1.75 4.36 7.17
CA LYS A 93 2.54 4.01 6.01
C LYS A 93 2.65 2.51 6.00
N VAL A 94 2.20 1.91 4.93
CA VAL A 94 2.25 0.46 4.78
C VAL A 94 3.20 0.14 3.66
N THR A 95 4.20 -0.67 3.95
CA THR A 95 5.14 -1.10 2.93
C THR A 95 4.79 -2.53 2.56
N GLY A 96 4.72 -2.80 1.30
CA GLY A 96 4.38 -4.14 0.84
C GLY A 96 4.24 -4.20 -0.66
N THR A 97 3.67 -5.28 -1.13
CA THR A 97 3.52 -5.53 -2.54
C THR A 97 2.04 -5.55 -2.89
N ALA A 98 1.66 -4.72 -3.84
CA ALA A 98 0.26 -4.65 -4.23
C ALA A 98 -0.02 -5.58 -5.39
N ASP A 99 -1.15 -6.23 -5.34
CA ASP A 99 -1.61 -7.06 -6.42
C ASP A 99 -3.08 -6.70 -6.55
N GLY A 100 -3.42 -5.87 -7.51
CA GLY A 100 -4.78 -5.36 -7.62
C GLY A 100 -5.05 -4.46 -6.43
N THR A 101 -6.06 -4.78 -5.66
CA THR A 101 -6.42 -3.98 -4.49
C THR A 101 -6.03 -4.67 -3.19
N THR A 102 -5.10 -5.61 -3.25
CA THR A 102 -4.62 -6.28 -2.05
C THR A 102 -3.14 -5.98 -1.88
N ILE A 103 -2.73 -5.63 -0.69
CA ILE A 103 -1.33 -5.39 -0.40
C ILE A 103 -0.85 -6.50 0.53
N SER A 104 0.18 -7.22 0.09
CA SER A 104 0.82 -8.17 0.97
C SER A 104 1.77 -7.35 1.84
N VAL A 105 1.46 -7.25 3.10
CA VAL A 105 2.11 -6.30 3.98
C VAL A 105 3.45 -6.78 4.48
N LYS A 106 4.43 -5.88 4.41
CA LYS A 106 5.74 -6.19 4.91
C LYS A 106 5.96 -5.44 6.22
N SER A 107 5.54 -4.21 6.30
CA SER A 107 5.65 -3.45 7.54
C SER A 107 4.66 -2.31 7.58
N VAL A 108 4.36 -1.85 8.78
CA VAL A 108 3.42 -0.76 8.99
C VAL A 108 4.00 0.17 10.03
N ALA A 109 3.84 1.46 9.82
CA ALA A 109 4.28 2.47 10.78
C ALA A 109 3.31 3.64 10.74
N ALA A 110 3.30 4.41 11.80
CA ALA A 110 2.48 5.62 11.82
C ALA A 110 3.00 6.58 10.77
N ALA A 111 2.12 7.31 10.15
CA ALA A 111 2.51 8.22 9.10
C ALA A 111 2.83 9.61 9.57
N LYS A 112 3.10 9.85 10.79
CA LYS A 112 3.40 11.18 11.16
C LYS A 112 4.60 11.31 11.78
#